data_31bf154954541e48049d2ee24da8c39a
#
_entry.id   31bf154954541e48049d2ee24da8c39a
#
_cell.length_a   1.000
_cell.length_b   1.000
_cell.length_c   1.000
_cell.angle_alpha   90.00
_cell.angle_beta   90.00
_cell.angle_gamma   90.00
#
_symmetry.space_group_name_H-M   'P 1'
#
loop_
_entity.id
_entity.type
_entity.pdbx_description
1 polymer ?
#
loop_
_entity_poly.entity_id
_entity_poly.type
_entity_poly.pdbx_seq_one_letter_code
_entity_poly.pdbx_strand_id
1 'polypeptide(L)'
;HIIPLVEVLGGRQTDPAIVDWALAFYKAHGKHAIHVRKEVPGHLVNRLQLALWREAVHAVDAGIATVEDVDAAVVHALGLRWALIGPHLTMHLAGGPGGMHHHFEHLGQEIENWWADLGTPSLTPEVKAKLIAGMDAEIAGMTYEKLVAQRDSELLAVLDVLAAERADKA
;
A
#
# COMPACT_ATOMS: atom_id res chain seq x y z
N HIS A 1 -11.01 9.91 5.50
CA HIS A 1 -11.39 11.15 4.81
C HIS A 1 -10.16 11.96 4.34
N ILE A 2 -8.98 11.78 4.96
CA ILE A 2 -7.75 12.47 4.60
C ILE A 2 -7.17 11.94 3.28
N ILE A 3 -7.21 10.63 3.05
CA ILE A 3 -6.65 10.00 1.85
C ILE A 3 -7.35 10.53 0.59
N PRO A 4 -6.59 11.00 -0.42
CA PRO A 4 -7.16 11.61 -1.62
C PRO A 4 -7.70 10.60 -2.63
N LEU A 5 -7.33 9.31 -2.54
CA LEU A 5 -7.71 8.31 -3.52
C LEU A 5 -9.19 7.94 -3.44
N VAL A 6 -9.82 7.79 -4.61
CA VAL A 6 -11.16 7.22 -4.79
C VAL A 6 -11.11 6.13 -5.83
N GLU A 7 -11.60 4.94 -5.48
CA GLU A 7 -11.79 3.82 -6.41
C GLU A 7 -13.19 3.91 -7.02
N VAL A 8 -13.28 4.08 -8.33
CA VAL A 8 -14.54 4.11 -9.08
C VAL A 8 -14.67 2.80 -9.85
N LEU A 9 -15.79 2.13 -9.69
CA LEU A 9 -16.14 0.93 -10.47
C LEU A 9 -17.63 0.92 -10.78
N GLY A 10 -17.98 0.33 -11.92
CA GLY A 10 -19.35 0.08 -12.31
C GLY A 10 -19.78 -1.34 -11.97
N GLY A 11 -21.02 -1.52 -11.54
CA GLY A 11 -21.69 -2.81 -11.48
C GLY A 11 -22.17 -3.26 -12.86
N ARG A 12 -22.78 -4.45 -12.95
CA ARG A 12 -23.26 -5.05 -14.22
C ARG A 12 -24.29 -4.20 -14.97
N GLN A 13 -25.01 -3.32 -14.28
CA GLN A 13 -26.07 -2.47 -14.85
C GLN A 13 -25.68 -1.00 -14.95
N THR A 14 -24.42 -0.67 -14.59
CA THR A 14 -23.93 0.71 -14.63
C THR A 14 -23.58 1.07 -16.07
N ASP A 15 -24.14 2.13 -16.59
CA ASP A 15 -23.74 2.71 -17.86
C ASP A 15 -22.27 3.18 -17.76
N PRO A 16 -21.40 2.81 -18.70
CA PRO A 16 -20.01 3.27 -18.73
C PRO A 16 -19.87 4.81 -18.61
N ALA A 17 -20.78 5.57 -19.20
CA ALA A 17 -20.78 7.02 -19.12
C ALA A 17 -20.91 7.55 -17.67
N ILE A 18 -21.56 6.80 -16.78
CA ILE A 18 -21.66 7.15 -15.34
C ILE A 18 -20.31 6.94 -14.66
N VAL A 19 -19.53 5.92 -15.05
CA VAL A 19 -18.18 5.69 -14.54
C VAL A 19 -17.26 6.85 -14.95
N ASP A 20 -17.32 7.24 -16.21
CA ASP A 20 -16.52 8.36 -16.73
C ASP A 20 -16.92 9.68 -16.05
N TRP A 21 -18.22 9.91 -15.88
CA TRP A 21 -18.71 11.05 -15.12
C TRP A 21 -18.19 11.06 -13.68
N ALA A 22 -18.24 9.93 -12.98
CA ALA A 22 -17.79 9.84 -11.59
C ALA A 22 -16.27 10.09 -11.47
N LEU A 23 -15.47 9.56 -12.39
CA LEU A 23 -14.03 9.83 -12.46
C LEU A 23 -13.76 11.34 -12.61
N ALA A 24 -14.47 11.99 -13.55
CA ALA A 24 -14.36 13.44 -13.79
C ALA A 24 -14.83 14.24 -12.57
N PHE A 25 -15.95 13.86 -11.96
CA PHE A 25 -16.51 14.50 -10.78
C PHE A 25 -15.52 14.52 -9.61
N TYR A 26 -14.99 13.36 -9.23
CA TYR A 26 -14.03 13.28 -8.12
C TYR A 26 -12.73 14.04 -8.42
N LYS A 27 -12.24 13.98 -9.66
CA LYS A 27 -11.07 14.76 -10.07
C LYS A 27 -11.31 16.27 -9.93
N ALA A 28 -12.49 16.77 -10.36
CA ALA A 28 -12.86 18.18 -10.22
C ALA A 28 -12.96 18.64 -8.75
N HIS A 29 -13.17 17.70 -7.81
CA HIS A 29 -13.21 17.94 -6.37
C HIS A 29 -11.90 17.63 -5.65
N GLY A 30 -10.77 17.65 -6.37
CA GLY A 30 -9.43 17.49 -5.79
C GLY A 30 -9.09 16.07 -5.33
N LYS A 31 -9.87 15.07 -5.75
CA LYS A 31 -9.57 13.66 -5.47
C LYS A 31 -8.77 13.03 -6.60
N HIS A 32 -7.97 12.01 -6.27
CA HIS A 32 -7.32 11.16 -7.25
C HIS A 32 -8.20 9.93 -7.51
N ALA A 33 -9.05 10.01 -8.54
CA ALA A 33 -9.94 8.92 -8.89
C ALA A 33 -9.26 7.94 -9.84
N ILE A 34 -9.36 6.63 -9.54
CA ILE A 34 -8.91 5.53 -10.40
C ILE A 34 -10.09 4.65 -10.82
N HIS A 35 -10.02 4.08 -12.03
CA HIS A 35 -11.02 3.15 -12.52
C HIS A 35 -10.64 1.71 -12.18
N VAL A 36 -11.38 1.08 -11.28
CA VAL A 36 -11.28 -0.36 -11.02
C VAL A 36 -12.17 -1.10 -12.02
N ARG A 37 -11.56 -1.76 -12.99
CA ARG A 37 -12.25 -2.32 -14.17
C ARG A 37 -13.05 -3.59 -13.91
N LYS A 38 -12.82 -4.24 -12.77
CA LYS A 38 -13.49 -5.49 -12.38
C LYS A 38 -13.77 -5.48 -10.88
N GLU A 39 -15.02 -5.77 -10.53
CA GLU A 39 -15.39 -5.97 -9.14
C GLU A 39 -14.70 -7.22 -8.58
N VAL A 40 -13.97 -7.03 -7.48
CA VAL A 40 -13.29 -8.08 -6.74
C VAL A 40 -13.36 -7.79 -5.24
N PRO A 41 -13.33 -8.80 -4.36
CA PRO A 41 -13.29 -8.58 -2.92
C PRO A 41 -12.13 -7.68 -2.52
N GLY A 42 -12.42 -6.61 -1.75
CA GLY A 42 -11.43 -5.64 -1.28
C GLY A 42 -10.98 -4.62 -2.33
N HIS A 43 -11.59 -4.60 -3.52
CA HIS A 43 -11.22 -3.72 -4.63
C HIS A 43 -9.70 -3.76 -4.90
N LEU A 44 -9.04 -2.66 -5.27
CA LEU A 44 -7.60 -2.67 -5.57
C LEU A 44 -6.76 -2.35 -4.33
N VAL A 45 -7.07 -1.26 -3.62
CA VAL A 45 -6.25 -0.76 -2.50
C VAL A 45 -6.19 -1.76 -1.37
N ASN A 46 -7.35 -2.26 -0.90
CA ASN A 46 -7.37 -3.25 0.17
C ASN A 46 -6.69 -4.57 -0.22
N ARG A 47 -6.78 -4.97 -1.51
CA ARG A 47 -6.07 -6.16 -1.97
C ARG A 47 -4.57 -6.01 -1.86
N LEU A 48 -4.02 -4.87 -2.30
CA LEU A 48 -2.59 -4.58 -2.20
C LEU A 48 -2.14 -4.48 -0.74
N GLN A 49 -2.92 -3.78 0.09
CA GLN A 49 -2.65 -3.67 1.52
C GLN A 49 -2.63 -5.05 2.20
N LEU A 50 -3.64 -5.89 1.95
CA LEU A 50 -3.72 -7.21 2.58
C LEU A 50 -2.71 -8.20 2.00
N ALA A 51 -2.26 -8.05 0.76
CA ALA A 51 -1.16 -8.84 0.21
C ALA A 51 0.15 -8.55 0.96
N LEU A 52 0.47 -7.28 1.18
CA LEU A 52 1.62 -6.88 2.00
C LEU A 52 1.46 -7.36 3.45
N TRP A 53 0.28 -7.13 4.06
CA TRP A 53 0.04 -7.51 5.45
C TRP A 53 0.08 -9.03 5.67
N ARG A 54 -0.34 -9.82 4.67
CA ARG A 54 -0.20 -11.28 4.74
C ARG A 54 1.25 -11.71 4.92
N GLU A 55 2.17 -11.10 4.16
CA GLU A 55 3.60 -11.39 4.29
C GLU A 55 4.17 -10.83 5.61
N ALA A 56 3.73 -9.65 6.04
CA ALA A 56 4.07 -9.11 7.35
C ALA A 56 3.68 -10.04 8.50
N VAL A 57 2.48 -10.62 8.45
CA VAL A 57 2.03 -11.63 9.43
C VAL A 57 2.90 -12.88 9.36
N HIS A 58 3.25 -13.36 8.17
CA HIS A 58 4.13 -14.50 8.00
C HIS A 58 5.52 -14.23 8.60
N ALA A 59 6.11 -13.09 8.33
CA ALA A 59 7.42 -12.72 8.84
C ALA A 59 7.48 -12.75 10.38
N VAL A 60 6.45 -12.24 11.05
CA VAL A 60 6.35 -12.30 12.53
C VAL A 60 6.10 -13.73 13.01
N ASP A 61 5.21 -14.48 12.38
CA ASP A 61 4.89 -15.83 12.82
C ASP A 61 6.06 -16.80 12.66
N ALA A 62 6.79 -16.71 11.55
CA ALA A 62 7.99 -17.48 11.26
C ALA A 62 9.22 -17.02 12.05
N GLY A 63 9.13 -15.90 12.79
CA GLY A 63 10.26 -15.36 13.56
C GLY A 63 11.34 -14.72 12.70
N ILE A 64 11.02 -14.27 11.50
CA ILE A 64 11.94 -13.55 10.61
C ILE A 64 12.22 -12.15 11.17
N ALA A 65 11.19 -11.48 11.72
CA ALA A 65 11.29 -10.13 12.27
C ALA A 65 10.26 -9.93 13.40
N THR A 66 10.46 -8.89 14.21
CA THR A 66 9.45 -8.42 15.17
C THR A 66 8.36 -7.62 14.47
N VAL A 67 7.26 -7.29 15.16
CA VAL A 67 6.21 -6.39 14.62
C VAL A 67 6.81 -5.03 14.31
N GLU A 68 7.56 -4.43 15.25
CA GLU A 68 8.26 -3.16 15.09
C GLU A 68 9.22 -3.15 13.90
N ASP A 69 10.03 -4.21 13.71
CA ASP A 69 10.95 -4.29 12.57
C ASP A 69 10.23 -4.36 11.23
N VAL A 70 9.09 -5.07 11.15
CA VAL A 70 8.25 -5.16 9.93
C VAL A 70 7.68 -3.78 9.60
N ASP A 71 7.11 -3.09 10.59
CA ASP A 71 6.54 -1.76 10.40
C ASP A 71 7.64 -0.75 10.02
N ALA A 72 8.78 -0.79 10.68
CA ALA A 72 9.94 0.03 10.33
C ALA A 72 10.43 -0.22 8.89
N ALA A 73 10.50 -1.49 8.45
CA ALA A 73 10.89 -1.82 7.08
C ALA A 73 9.93 -1.25 6.04
N VAL A 74 8.62 -1.29 6.32
CA VAL A 74 7.62 -0.70 5.43
C VAL A 74 7.71 0.83 5.46
N VAL A 75 7.71 1.46 6.63
CA VAL A 75 7.69 2.92 6.78
C VAL A 75 8.95 3.57 6.21
N HIS A 76 10.13 3.03 6.55
CA HIS A 76 11.42 3.66 6.19
C HIS A 76 11.99 3.22 4.84
N ALA A 77 11.39 2.23 4.18
CA ALA A 77 11.84 1.78 2.86
C ALA A 77 10.74 1.82 1.80
N LEU A 78 9.75 0.93 1.89
CA LEU A 78 8.73 0.77 0.87
C LEU A 78 7.82 1.99 0.79
N GLY A 79 7.31 2.45 1.93
CA GLY A 79 6.37 3.55 2.05
C GLY A 79 6.90 4.86 1.49
N LEU A 80 8.16 5.19 1.77
CA LEU A 80 8.81 6.41 1.23
C LEU A 80 8.83 6.40 -0.30
N ARG A 81 9.16 5.28 -0.92
CA ARG A 81 9.17 5.17 -2.38
C ARG A 81 7.76 5.19 -2.96
N TRP A 82 6.84 4.47 -2.33
CA TRP A 82 5.46 4.35 -2.80
C TRP A 82 4.62 5.61 -2.57
N ALA A 83 5.02 6.49 -1.67
CA ALA A 83 4.43 7.83 -1.59
C ALA A 83 4.72 8.69 -2.84
N LEU A 84 5.82 8.41 -3.53
CA LEU A 84 6.27 9.17 -4.72
C LEU A 84 5.90 8.46 -6.02
N ILE A 85 6.14 7.17 -6.11
CA ILE A 85 5.95 6.33 -7.29
C ILE A 85 5.33 4.98 -6.91
N GLY A 86 4.52 4.43 -7.81
CA GLY A 86 3.90 3.13 -7.57
C GLY A 86 4.87 1.94 -7.71
N PRO A 87 4.44 0.72 -7.33
CA PRO A 87 5.30 -0.46 -7.34
C PRO A 87 5.84 -0.80 -8.73
N HIS A 88 5.06 -0.68 -9.80
CA HIS A 88 5.55 -0.98 -11.15
C HIS A 88 6.62 -0.01 -11.61
N LEU A 89 6.46 1.30 -11.34
CA LEU A 89 7.49 2.28 -11.68
C LEU A 89 8.75 2.08 -10.83
N THR A 90 8.60 1.67 -9.57
CA THR A 90 9.73 1.30 -8.72
C THR A 90 10.55 0.15 -9.35
N MET A 91 9.90 -0.90 -9.83
CA MET A 91 10.57 -2.04 -10.49
C MET A 91 11.15 -1.66 -11.86
N HIS A 92 10.46 -0.77 -12.61
CA HIS A 92 11.00 -0.22 -13.85
C HIS A 92 12.32 0.53 -13.64
N LEU A 93 12.40 1.37 -12.63
CA LEU A 93 13.62 2.11 -12.27
C LEU A 93 14.72 1.18 -11.75
N ALA A 94 14.38 0.11 -11.06
CA ALA A 94 15.34 -0.91 -10.62
C ALA A 94 16.02 -1.64 -11.79
N GLY A 95 15.41 -1.66 -12.98
CA GLY A 95 16.02 -2.17 -14.21
C GLY A 95 17.03 -1.22 -14.86
N GLY A 96 17.29 -0.05 -14.28
CA GLY A 96 18.20 0.95 -14.85
C GLY A 96 17.75 1.45 -16.23
N PRO A 97 18.68 1.81 -17.14
CA PRO A 97 18.33 2.32 -18.48
C PRO A 97 17.50 1.35 -19.33
N GLY A 98 17.57 0.04 -19.08
CA GLY A 98 16.76 -0.99 -19.75
C GLY A 98 15.34 -1.14 -19.19
N GLY A 99 15.03 -0.48 -18.08
CA GLY A 99 13.71 -0.45 -17.46
C GLY A 99 13.17 -1.82 -17.10
N MET A 100 11.86 -1.99 -17.20
CA MET A 100 11.14 -3.22 -16.83
C MET A 100 11.59 -4.43 -17.68
N HIS A 101 11.99 -4.23 -18.92
CA HIS A 101 12.48 -5.29 -19.79
C HIS A 101 13.76 -5.91 -19.19
N HIS A 102 14.74 -5.07 -18.94
CA HIS A 102 16.00 -5.50 -18.30
C HIS A 102 15.79 -6.10 -16.90
N HIS A 103 14.84 -5.54 -16.14
CA HIS A 103 14.48 -6.05 -14.83
C HIS A 103 13.97 -7.50 -14.90
N PHE A 104 13.08 -7.82 -15.83
CA PHE A 104 12.58 -9.18 -16.00
C PHE A 104 13.63 -10.15 -16.57
N GLU A 105 14.47 -9.70 -17.50
CA GLU A 105 15.54 -10.53 -18.04
C GLU A 105 16.52 -11.01 -16.97
N HIS A 106 16.82 -10.15 -15.99
CA HIS A 106 17.85 -10.45 -14.97
C HIS A 106 17.26 -11.00 -13.66
N LEU A 107 16.09 -10.57 -13.27
CA LEU A 107 15.50 -10.89 -11.97
C LEU A 107 14.18 -11.65 -12.04
N GLY A 108 13.59 -11.85 -13.24
CA GLY A 108 12.27 -12.46 -13.38
C GLY A 108 12.16 -13.82 -12.71
N GLN A 109 13.12 -14.71 -12.94
CA GLN A 109 13.12 -16.03 -12.31
C GLN A 109 13.30 -15.96 -10.80
N GLU A 110 14.16 -15.06 -10.32
CA GLU A 110 14.39 -14.90 -8.88
C GLU A 110 13.17 -14.31 -8.16
N ILE A 111 12.46 -13.40 -8.81
CA ILE A 111 11.18 -12.87 -8.30
C ILE A 111 10.14 -13.97 -8.16
N GLU A 112 10.04 -14.87 -9.15
CA GLU A 112 9.12 -16.03 -9.06
C GLU A 112 9.53 -16.98 -7.93
N ASN A 113 10.81 -17.20 -7.70
CA ASN A 113 11.33 -17.98 -6.58
C ASN A 113 10.91 -17.35 -5.25
N TRP A 114 11.06 -16.04 -5.09
CA TRP A 114 10.63 -15.33 -3.89
C TRP A 114 9.11 -15.38 -3.71
N TRP A 115 8.33 -15.20 -4.79
CA TRP A 115 6.88 -15.33 -4.70
C TRP A 115 6.43 -16.73 -4.25
N ALA A 116 7.17 -17.78 -4.64
CA ALA A 116 6.90 -19.14 -4.18
C ALA A 116 7.24 -19.37 -2.71
N ASP A 117 8.18 -18.59 -2.16
CA ASP A 117 8.61 -18.63 -0.75
C ASP A 117 7.71 -17.78 0.17
N LEU A 118 7.00 -16.78 -0.38
CA LEU A 118 6.11 -15.92 0.41
C LEU A 118 5.06 -16.73 1.18
N GLY A 119 4.80 -16.31 2.42
CA GLY A 119 3.96 -17.05 3.33
C GLY A 119 2.46 -17.02 3.02
N THR A 120 1.80 -18.06 3.49
CA THR A 120 0.33 -18.15 3.50
C THR A 120 -0.16 -18.43 4.93
N PRO A 121 0.10 -17.52 5.89
CA PRO A 121 -0.23 -17.73 7.30
C PRO A 121 -1.74 -17.80 7.50
N SER A 122 -2.15 -18.53 8.54
CA SER A 122 -3.51 -18.51 9.06
C SER A 122 -3.56 -17.71 10.35
N LEU A 123 -4.60 -16.94 10.55
CA LEU A 123 -4.81 -16.15 11.77
C LEU A 123 -5.30 -17.03 12.93
N THR A 124 -4.45 -17.99 13.35
CA THR A 124 -4.72 -18.83 14.52
C THR A 124 -4.71 -18.01 15.81
N PRO A 125 -5.24 -18.54 16.93
CA PRO A 125 -5.13 -17.85 18.23
C PRO A 125 -3.68 -17.49 18.60
N GLU A 126 -2.72 -18.38 18.30
CA GLU A 126 -1.29 -18.20 18.61
C GLU A 126 -0.69 -17.07 17.77
N VAL A 127 -0.95 -17.04 16.46
CA VAL A 127 -0.50 -15.97 15.57
C VAL A 127 -1.08 -14.63 16.00
N LYS A 128 -2.39 -14.58 16.29
CA LYS A 128 -3.03 -13.35 16.80
C LYS A 128 -2.39 -12.88 18.11
N ALA A 129 -2.10 -13.79 19.04
CA ALA A 129 -1.45 -13.44 20.30
C ALA A 129 -0.05 -12.85 20.09
N LYS A 130 0.76 -13.40 19.16
CA LYS A 130 2.08 -12.86 18.81
C LYS A 130 1.95 -11.42 18.25
N LEU A 131 1.04 -11.21 17.30
CA LEU A 131 0.84 -9.89 16.70
C LEU A 131 0.35 -8.86 17.71
N ILE A 132 -0.59 -9.23 18.59
CA ILE A 132 -1.10 -8.34 19.64
C ILE A 132 0.02 -7.97 20.61
N ALA A 133 0.77 -8.95 21.11
CA ALA A 133 1.88 -8.70 22.03
C ALA A 133 2.98 -7.82 21.40
N GLY A 134 3.29 -8.05 20.11
CA GLY A 134 4.24 -7.22 19.38
C GLY A 134 3.76 -5.78 19.22
N MET A 135 2.48 -5.58 18.87
CA MET A 135 1.90 -4.25 18.75
C MET A 135 1.80 -3.52 20.10
N ASP A 136 1.43 -4.22 21.19
CA ASP A 136 1.41 -3.64 22.53
C ASP A 136 2.80 -3.15 22.98
N ALA A 137 3.85 -3.88 22.58
CA ALA A 137 5.23 -3.48 22.85
C ALA A 137 5.63 -2.26 22.00
N GLU A 138 5.29 -2.22 20.71
CA GLU A 138 5.62 -1.14 19.79
C GLU A 138 4.96 0.18 20.19
N ILE A 139 3.65 0.17 20.49
CA ILE A 139 2.94 1.39 20.88
C ILE A 139 3.35 1.94 22.26
N ALA A 140 4.05 1.14 23.06
CA ALA A 140 4.64 1.54 24.36
C ALA A 140 3.65 2.30 25.29
N GLY A 141 2.40 1.88 25.32
CA GLY A 141 1.34 2.47 26.15
C GLY A 141 0.78 3.80 25.63
N MET A 142 1.04 4.19 24.40
CA MET A 142 0.34 5.31 23.77
C MET A 142 -1.15 5.01 23.64
N THR A 143 -1.99 6.04 23.85
CA THR A 143 -3.44 5.88 23.69
C THR A 143 -3.82 5.91 22.21
N TYR A 144 -4.96 5.31 21.87
CA TYR A 144 -5.53 5.34 20.53
C TYR A 144 -5.66 6.76 19.96
N GLU A 145 -6.11 7.72 20.80
CA GLU A 145 -6.30 9.12 20.38
C GLU A 145 -4.97 9.79 20.03
N LYS A 146 -3.90 9.49 20.76
CA LYS A 146 -2.56 10.00 20.45
C LYS A 146 -2.03 9.42 19.15
N LEU A 147 -2.17 8.10 18.94
CA LEU A 147 -1.78 7.44 17.69
C LEU A 147 -2.54 7.99 16.47
N VAL A 148 -3.84 8.21 16.61
CA VAL A 148 -4.66 8.82 15.56
C VAL A 148 -4.21 10.25 15.26
N ALA A 149 -4.01 11.09 16.30
CA ALA A 149 -3.60 12.47 16.13
C ALA A 149 -2.20 12.57 15.46
N GLN A 150 -1.27 11.73 15.87
CA GLN A 150 0.07 11.66 15.28
C GLN A 150 -0.02 11.27 13.81
N ARG A 151 -0.69 10.13 13.49
CA ARG A 151 -0.91 9.67 12.11
C ARG A 151 -1.52 10.76 11.23
N ASP A 152 -2.57 11.42 11.70
CA ASP A 152 -3.29 12.42 10.89
C ASP A 152 -2.41 13.64 10.64
N SER A 153 -1.66 14.10 11.65
CA SER A 153 -0.72 15.22 11.52
C SER A 153 0.42 14.92 10.55
N GLU A 154 1.06 13.75 10.67
CA GLU A 154 2.16 13.35 9.81
C GLU A 154 1.70 13.11 8.36
N LEU A 155 0.51 12.49 8.19
CA LEU A 155 -0.07 12.25 6.87
C LEU A 155 -0.41 13.55 6.15
N LEU A 156 -0.97 14.53 6.86
CA LEU A 156 -1.25 15.86 6.28
C LEU A 156 0.04 16.55 5.85
N ALA A 157 1.09 16.52 6.68
CA ALA A 157 2.38 17.10 6.33
C ALA A 157 2.99 16.46 5.06
N VAL A 158 2.91 15.13 4.92
CA VAL A 158 3.36 14.44 3.70
C VAL A 158 2.52 14.84 2.48
N LEU A 159 1.19 14.94 2.63
CA LEU A 159 0.31 15.36 1.54
C LEU A 159 0.59 16.78 1.09
N ASP A 160 0.90 17.70 2.01
CA ASP A 160 1.23 19.09 1.70
C ASP A 160 2.55 19.17 0.90
N VAL A 161 3.58 18.44 1.30
CA VAL A 161 4.84 18.36 0.55
C VAL A 161 4.62 17.79 -0.86
N LEU A 162 3.86 16.70 -0.97
CA LEU A 162 3.57 16.10 -2.28
C LEU A 162 2.73 17.01 -3.18
N ALA A 163 1.84 17.82 -2.61
CA ALA A 163 1.05 18.79 -3.36
C ALA A 163 1.92 19.93 -3.89
N ALA A 164 2.81 20.48 -3.06
CA ALA A 164 3.75 21.54 -3.46
C ALA A 164 4.67 21.08 -4.60
N GLU A 165 5.30 19.92 -4.47
CA GLU A 165 6.18 19.33 -5.49
C GLU A 165 5.49 19.05 -6.84
N ARG A 166 4.19 18.80 -6.83
CA ARG A 166 3.41 18.56 -8.06
C ARG A 166 2.97 19.85 -8.71
N ALA A 167 2.70 20.89 -7.92
CA ALA A 167 2.36 22.21 -8.45
C ALA A 167 3.54 22.84 -9.21
N ASP A 168 4.77 22.66 -8.72
CA ASP A 168 5.99 23.18 -9.36
C ASP A 168 6.34 22.48 -10.69
N LYS A 169 5.69 21.35 -11.00
CA LYS A 169 5.93 20.54 -12.21
C LYS A 169 4.81 20.64 -13.25
N ALA A 170 3.72 21.34 -12.94
CA ALA A 170 2.55 21.50 -13.81
C ALA A 170 2.59 22.81 -14.60
#